data_a395ed35c41d5c66e4c920581a2c6bbd
#
_entry.id   a395ed35c41d5c66e4c920581a2c6bbd
#
_cell.length_a   1.000
_cell.length_b   1.000
_cell.length_c   1.000
_cell.angle_alpha   90.00
_cell.angle_beta   90.00
_cell.angle_gamma   90.00
#
_symmetry.space_group_name_H-M   'P 1'
#
loop_
_entity.id
_entity.type
_entity.pdbx_description
1 polymer ?
#
loop_
_entity_poly.entity_id
_entity_poly.type
_entity_poly.pdbx_seq_one_letter_code
_entity_poly.pdbx_strand_id
1 'polypeptide(L)'
;MRKFCLGVILASFAVLLAAGISSAQQRFRIGYAVPLTGTFGRDGNLVKDAYTFWADLVNAKGGVEVKGKKYPVDLSFIDDKSMAAENAKLTEKLITEDKVDLVLGGFGSDSVFAGSAVAEKYKYPMISGSASSNKLFERGFKYYFSTLGKATEEVRGCVDIAQILSPKPKTGVIVGSDILFTSLAAEGYKKHAAQNGIEILLFELFPITLQDYNSMLIKVKQKNPDILFVGSHLMVAMKTIKAMKEIDFTPKMVAFSYGPTVPDFVKSLGKDAEYVVAASEWAPNLPYRDPFFGTAKQFNENYFKKYGRYPDYVEAASAAGAYAMQVAIEKLGITPPVKEPDRVKLMEELHRQDLATFYGVVKFGPDGANETHPPVAVQIQNGKLVNVFPKGAAEASPWYPMKPWKER
;
A
#
# COMPACT_ATOMS: atom_id res chain seq x y z
N MET A 1 -19.04 72.81 28.33
CA MET A 1 -19.56 71.54 27.73
C MET A 1 -18.75 71.03 26.56
N ARG A 2 -17.40 71.16 26.54
CA ARG A 2 -16.53 70.72 25.42
C ARG A 2 -15.42 69.75 25.84
N LYS A 3 -15.38 69.28 27.08
CA LYS A 3 -14.33 68.35 27.61
C LYS A 3 -14.86 67.02 27.95
N PHE A 4 -16.15 66.70 27.79
CA PHE A 4 -16.74 65.35 28.12
C PHE A 4 -16.87 64.40 26.93
N CYS A 5 -16.75 64.91 25.69
CA CYS A 5 -16.93 64.09 24.50
C CYS A 5 -15.62 63.37 24.00
N LEU A 6 -14.42 63.72 24.53
CA LEU A 6 -13.16 63.19 24.03
C LEU A 6 -12.74 61.91 24.76
N GLY A 7 -13.29 61.66 25.96
CA GLY A 7 -12.96 60.48 26.76
C GLY A 7 -13.70 59.19 26.34
N VAL A 8 -14.85 59.31 25.72
CA VAL A 8 -15.69 58.15 25.33
C VAL A 8 -15.25 57.55 24.00
N ILE A 9 -14.62 58.33 23.09
CA ILE A 9 -14.15 57.84 21.80
C ILE A 9 -12.84 57.02 21.92
N LEU A 10 -11.98 57.33 22.89
CA LEU A 10 -10.73 56.59 23.12
C LEU A 10 -10.94 55.25 23.83
N ALA A 11 -12.00 55.12 24.64
CA ALA A 11 -12.34 53.83 25.28
C ALA A 11 -12.98 52.81 24.30
N SER A 12 -13.69 53.30 23.28
CA SER A 12 -14.31 52.43 22.25
C SER A 12 -13.31 51.89 21.23
N PHE A 13 -12.16 52.50 21.04
CA PHE A 13 -11.12 52.04 20.12
C PHE A 13 -10.20 51.00 20.75
N ALA A 14 -10.07 50.96 22.07
CA ALA A 14 -9.26 49.96 22.79
C ALA A 14 -9.95 48.57 22.92
N VAL A 15 -11.30 48.53 22.84
CA VAL A 15 -12.06 47.26 22.90
C VAL A 15 -12.11 46.54 21.55
N LEU A 16 -11.90 47.23 20.44
CA LEU A 16 -11.92 46.65 19.08
C LEU A 16 -10.57 46.05 18.64
N LEU A 17 -9.48 46.30 19.36
CA LEU A 17 -8.15 45.72 19.10
C LEU A 17 -7.87 44.43 19.85
N ALA A 18 -8.76 43.99 20.75
CA ALA A 18 -8.61 42.72 21.49
C ALA A 18 -9.35 41.54 20.84
N ALA A 19 -10.09 41.78 19.74
CA ALA A 19 -10.85 40.74 19.04
C ALA A 19 -10.17 40.41 17.71
N GLY A 20 -9.04 39.67 17.76
CA GLY A 20 -8.49 39.26 16.47
C GLY A 20 -7.12 38.55 16.46
N ILE A 21 -6.65 38.01 17.55
CA ILE A 21 -5.66 36.96 17.43
C ILE A 21 -6.46 35.65 17.45
N SER A 22 -7.09 35.34 16.34
CA SER A 22 -7.48 33.95 16.05
C SER A 22 -6.17 33.17 16.01
N SER A 23 -5.79 32.56 17.13
CA SER A 23 -4.70 31.61 17.15
C SER A 23 -5.05 30.57 16.11
N ALA A 24 -4.38 30.59 14.95
CA ALA A 24 -4.57 29.59 13.93
C ALA A 24 -4.50 28.22 14.61
N GLN A 25 -5.58 27.46 14.53
CA GLN A 25 -5.68 26.15 15.17
C GLN A 25 -4.47 25.33 14.75
N GLN A 26 -3.66 24.92 15.73
CA GLN A 26 -2.52 24.04 15.48
C GLN A 26 -3.02 22.76 14.81
N ARG A 27 -2.29 22.27 13.81
CA ARG A 27 -2.62 21.08 13.02
C ARG A 27 -1.38 20.23 12.78
N PHE A 28 -1.55 18.93 12.64
CA PHE A 28 -0.48 18.07 12.15
C PHE A 28 -0.33 18.24 10.64
N ARG A 29 0.84 18.69 10.21
CA ARG A 29 1.22 18.82 8.81
C ARG A 29 1.96 17.54 8.41
N ILE A 30 1.34 16.74 7.56
CA ILE A 30 1.87 15.43 7.13
C ILE A 30 2.15 15.49 5.65
N GLY A 31 3.40 15.18 5.26
CA GLY A 31 3.84 15.24 3.89
C GLY A 31 4.24 13.88 3.31
N TYR A 32 4.09 13.72 1.99
CA TYR A 32 4.60 12.57 1.26
C TYR A 32 4.80 12.85 -0.23
N ALA A 33 5.85 12.26 -0.80
CA ALA A 33 6.06 12.21 -2.23
C ALA A 33 5.46 10.90 -2.77
N VAL A 34 4.69 10.99 -3.86
CA VAL A 34 3.91 9.86 -4.40
C VAL A 34 3.77 9.99 -5.91
N PRO A 35 3.86 8.91 -6.71
CA PRO A 35 3.67 9.00 -8.15
C PRO A 35 2.20 9.28 -8.48
N LEU A 36 1.89 10.45 -8.98
CA LEU A 36 0.57 10.80 -9.50
C LEU A 36 0.53 10.72 -11.03
N THR A 37 1.72 10.74 -11.65
CA THR A 37 1.94 10.58 -13.09
C THR A 37 3.02 9.53 -13.35
N GLY A 38 3.24 9.19 -14.64
CA GLY A 38 4.21 8.19 -15.05
C GLY A 38 3.69 6.74 -14.92
N THR A 39 4.63 5.80 -14.88
CA THR A 39 4.35 4.35 -14.91
C THR A 39 3.44 3.88 -13.78
N PHE A 40 3.58 4.46 -12.58
CA PHE A 40 2.86 4.10 -11.38
C PHE A 40 1.80 5.13 -10.96
N GLY A 41 1.43 6.05 -11.86
CA GLY A 41 0.49 7.14 -11.54
C GLY A 41 -0.87 6.64 -11.06
N ARG A 42 -1.38 5.52 -11.60
CA ARG A 42 -2.63 4.90 -11.15
C ARG A 42 -2.50 4.35 -9.72
N ASP A 43 -1.44 3.61 -9.47
CA ASP A 43 -1.15 2.98 -8.18
C ASP A 43 -0.89 4.04 -7.10
N GLY A 44 -0.14 5.09 -7.42
CA GLY A 44 0.12 6.20 -6.49
C GLY A 44 -1.15 6.99 -6.11
N ASN A 45 -2.11 7.13 -7.03
CA ASN A 45 -3.41 7.73 -6.70
C ASN A 45 -4.20 6.88 -5.69
N LEU A 46 -4.05 5.53 -5.69
CA LEU A 46 -4.66 4.68 -4.66
C LEU A 46 -4.12 5.04 -3.27
N VAL A 47 -2.80 5.17 -3.12
CA VAL A 47 -2.16 5.57 -1.85
C VAL A 47 -2.64 6.96 -1.41
N LYS A 48 -2.70 7.93 -2.33
CA LYS A 48 -3.22 9.26 -2.04
C LYS A 48 -4.67 9.20 -1.53
N ASP A 49 -5.53 8.43 -2.19
CA ASP A 49 -6.93 8.27 -1.79
C ASP A 49 -7.04 7.64 -0.40
N ALA A 50 -6.20 6.65 -0.08
CA ALA A 50 -6.18 6.00 1.23
C ALA A 50 -5.82 6.97 2.37
N TYR A 51 -4.76 7.76 2.21
CA TYR A 51 -4.38 8.76 3.22
C TYR A 51 -5.41 9.88 3.33
N THR A 52 -6.00 10.30 2.20
CA THR A 52 -7.09 11.28 2.19
C THR A 52 -8.32 10.73 2.91
N PHE A 53 -8.65 9.44 2.71
CA PHE A 53 -9.76 8.79 3.39
C PHE A 53 -9.58 8.79 4.91
N TRP A 54 -8.40 8.41 5.38
CA TRP A 54 -8.06 8.47 6.79
C TRP A 54 -8.13 9.89 7.35
N ALA A 55 -7.48 10.86 6.71
CA ALA A 55 -7.41 12.24 7.18
C ALA A 55 -8.80 12.90 7.25
N ASP A 56 -9.67 12.64 6.27
CA ASP A 56 -11.03 13.16 6.28
C ASP A 56 -11.86 12.59 7.44
N LEU A 57 -11.70 11.30 7.75
CA LEU A 57 -12.36 10.68 8.90
C LEU A 57 -11.83 11.23 10.23
N VAL A 58 -10.53 11.46 10.35
CA VAL A 58 -9.91 12.13 11.51
C VAL A 58 -10.48 13.53 11.67
N ASN A 59 -10.47 14.32 10.60
CA ASN A 59 -10.91 15.70 10.62
C ASN A 59 -12.44 15.81 10.87
N ALA A 60 -13.24 14.87 10.37
CA ALA A 60 -14.67 14.81 10.67
C ALA A 60 -14.96 14.60 12.18
N LYS A 61 -14.02 13.96 12.92
CA LYS A 61 -14.07 13.82 14.38
C LYS A 61 -13.43 15.02 15.12
N GLY A 62 -12.96 16.03 14.37
CA GLY A 62 -12.34 17.26 14.87
C GLY A 62 -10.81 17.23 14.91
N GLY A 63 -10.17 16.12 14.51
CA GLY A 63 -8.72 15.95 14.48
C GLY A 63 -8.21 14.83 15.39
N VAL A 64 -6.90 14.62 15.39
CA VAL A 64 -6.20 13.71 16.31
C VAL A 64 -6.36 14.21 17.74
N GLU A 65 -6.81 13.36 18.66
CA GLU A 65 -7.07 13.74 20.04
C GLU A 65 -5.83 13.51 20.92
N VAL A 66 -5.25 14.59 21.41
CA VAL A 66 -4.07 14.54 22.30
C VAL A 66 -4.38 15.30 23.58
N LYS A 67 -4.36 14.62 24.72
CA LYS A 67 -4.59 15.21 26.05
C LYS A 67 -5.89 16.05 26.11
N GLY A 68 -6.97 15.54 25.50
CA GLY A 68 -8.28 16.19 25.47
C GLY A 68 -8.41 17.36 24.49
N LYS A 69 -7.37 17.65 23.69
CA LYS A 69 -7.41 18.63 22.59
C LYS A 69 -7.38 17.93 21.25
N LYS A 70 -8.06 18.51 20.28
CA LYS A 70 -8.14 17.98 18.92
C LYS A 70 -7.32 18.81 17.95
N TYR A 71 -6.48 18.14 17.17
CA TYR A 71 -5.57 18.75 16.20
C TYR A 71 -5.91 18.20 14.80
N PRO A 72 -6.45 19.05 13.92
CA PRO A 72 -6.72 18.62 12.53
C PRO A 72 -5.45 18.13 11.82
N VAL A 73 -5.64 17.25 10.85
CA VAL A 73 -4.59 16.78 9.94
C VAL A 73 -4.65 17.57 8.65
N ASP A 74 -3.48 18.00 8.19
CA ASP A 74 -3.27 18.70 6.92
C ASP A 74 -2.30 17.86 6.08
N LEU A 75 -2.78 17.30 4.95
CA LEU A 75 -1.99 16.47 4.07
C LEU A 75 -1.40 17.29 2.94
N SER A 76 -0.09 17.18 2.76
CA SER A 76 0.64 17.73 1.62
C SER A 76 1.26 16.59 0.81
N PHE A 77 0.97 16.51 -0.47
CA PHE A 77 1.53 15.50 -1.36
C PHE A 77 2.11 16.12 -2.63
N ILE A 78 3.20 15.53 -3.12
CA ILE A 78 3.92 16.04 -4.30
C ILE A 78 4.15 14.88 -5.26
N ASP A 79 3.92 15.14 -6.56
CA ASP A 79 4.11 14.14 -7.62
C ASP A 79 5.60 13.87 -7.86
N ASP A 80 6.05 12.64 -7.61
CA ASP A 80 7.43 12.19 -7.89
C ASP A 80 7.60 11.65 -9.32
N LYS A 81 6.52 11.64 -10.12
CA LYS A 81 6.50 11.22 -11.53
C LYS A 81 6.99 9.79 -11.76
N SER A 82 6.83 8.93 -10.76
CA SER A 82 7.35 7.55 -10.76
C SER A 82 8.89 7.47 -10.82
N MET A 83 9.59 8.49 -10.29
CA MET A 83 11.04 8.58 -10.30
C MET A 83 11.61 8.58 -8.87
N ALA A 84 12.38 7.54 -8.52
CA ALA A 84 12.94 7.37 -7.19
C ALA A 84 13.82 8.56 -6.74
N ALA A 85 14.62 9.12 -7.65
CA ALA A 85 15.46 10.29 -7.37
C ALA A 85 14.62 11.54 -7.04
N GLU A 86 13.49 11.75 -7.73
CA GLU A 86 12.56 12.84 -7.42
C GLU A 86 11.88 12.59 -6.08
N ASN A 87 11.50 11.35 -5.76
CA ASN A 87 10.91 11.04 -4.45
C ASN A 87 11.85 11.44 -3.30
N ALA A 88 13.14 11.10 -3.37
CA ALA A 88 14.13 11.51 -2.36
C ALA A 88 14.21 13.02 -2.22
N LYS A 89 14.34 13.74 -3.34
CA LYS A 89 14.44 15.20 -3.37
C LYS A 89 13.19 15.88 -2.80
N LEU A 90 12.02 15.38 -3.17
CA LEU A 90 10.74 15.91 -2.69
C LEU A 90 10.50 15.60 -1.21
N THR A 91 10.92 14.43 -0.75
CA THR A 91 10.91 14.09 0.69
C THR A 91 11.83 15.03 1.48
N GLU A 92 13.01 15.34 0.96
CA GLU A 92 13.92 16.32 1.60
C GLU A 92 13.29 17.72 1.64
N LYS A 93 12.67 18.16 0.54
CA LYS A 93 11.94 19.43 0.48
C LYS A 93 10.82 19.51 1.52
N LEU A 94 9.98 18.49 1.62
CA LEU A 94 8.90 18.43 2.61
C LEU A 94 9.44 18.62 4.04
N ILE A 95 10.59 18.02 4.35
CA ILE A 95 11.22 18.10 5.67
C ILE A 95 11.90 19.44 5.92
N THR A 96 12.73 19.91 4.96
CA THR A 96 13.65 21.01 5.19
C THR A 96 13.06 22.38 4.83
N GLU A 97 12.21 22.47 3.81
CA GLU A 97 11.61 23.70 3.33
C GLU A 97 10.16 23.84 3.81
N ASP A 98 9.32 22.84 3.53
CA ASP A 98 7.89 22.89 3.89
C ASP A 98 7.65 22.63 5.39
N LYS A 99 8.67 22.13 6.12
CA LYS A 99 8.65 21.92 7.58
C LYS A 99 7.45 21.10 8.05
N VAL A 100 7.15 19.97 7.36
CA VAL A 100 6.11 19.07 7.81
C VAL A 100 6.43 18.44 9.17
N ASP A 101 5.43 18.09 9.93
CA ASP A 101 5.59 17.46 11.24
C ASP A 101 5.98 15.98 11.12
N LEU A 102 5.38 15.31 10.13
CA LEU A 102 5.49 13.87 9.89
C LEU A 102 5.56 13.58 8.39
N VAL A 103 6.08 12.40 8.03
CA VAL A 103 6.11 11.93 6.66
C VAL A 103 5.45 10.55 6.55
N LEU A 104 4.79 10.32 5.41
CA LEU A 104 4.29 9.00 5.02
C LEU A 104 5.03 8.52 3.78
N GLY A 105 5.03 7.20 3.54
CA GLY A 105 5.58 6.62 2.32
C GLY A 105 4.62 6.77 1.14
N GLY A 106 5.16 7.04 -0.04
CA GLY A 106 4.42 7.02 -1.30
C GLY A 106 4.21 5.60 -1.82
N PHE A 107 4.15 5.42 -3.14
CA PHE A 107 3.97 4.12 -3.77
C PHE A 107 5.25 3.57 -4.40
N GLY A 108 5.43 2.26 -4.24
CA GLY A 108 6.45 1.47 -4.91
C GLY A 108 7.79 1.44 -4.18
N SER A 109 8.40 0.25 -4.16
CA SER A 109 9.60 0.00 -3.36
C SER A 109 10.80 0.86 -3.79
N ASP A 110 10.97 1.14 -5.08
CA ASP A 110 12.08 1.97 -5.58
C ASP A 110 11.99 3.42 -5.08
N SER A 111 10.82 4.04 -5.19
CA SER A 111 10.58 5.42 -4.70
C SER A 111 10.71 5.50 -3.18
N VAL A 112 10.06 4.58 -2.46
CA VAL A 112 10.12 4.54 -0.99
C VAL A 112 11.53 4.21 -0.49
N PHE A 113 12.29 3.38 -1.21
CA PHE A 113 13.70 3.11 -0.88
C PHE A 113 14.54 4.38 -0.88
N ALA A 114 14.35 5.25 -1.86
CA ALA A 114 15.05 6.53 -1.95
C ALA A 114 14.55 7.54 -0.89
N GLY A 115 13.22 7.70 -0.75
CA GLY A 115 12.62 8.64 0.21
C GLY A 115 12.89 8.27 1.67
N SER A 116 12.87 6.97 2.01
CA SER A 116 13.13 6.51 3.38
C SER A 116 14.59 6.72 3.82
N ALA A 117 15.55 6.79 2.89
CA ALA A 117 16.93 7.18 3.24
C ALA A 117 16.99 8.64 3.70
N VAL A 118 16.19 9.51 3.12
CA VAL A 118 16.06 10.91 3.57
C VAL A 118 15.35 10.97 4.93
N ALA A 119 14.26 10.23 5.11
CA ALA A 119 13.55 10.16 6.39
C ALA A 119 14.47 9.68 7.53
N GLU A 120 15.29 8.66 7.28
CA GLU A 120 16.30 8.16 8.23
C GLU A 120 17.31 9.26 8.59
N LYS A 121 17.88 9.94 7.58
CA LYS A 121 18.86 11.04 7.76
C LYS A 121 18.33 12.13 8.69
N TYR A 122 17.05 12.49 8.55
CA TYR A 122 16.42 13.57 9.32
C TYR A 122 15.64 13.06 10.54
N LYS A 123 15.69 11.76 10.83
CA LYS A 123 14.98 11.11 11.96
C LYS A 123 13.47 11.35 11.91
N TYR A 124 12.85 11.16 10.75
CA TYR A 124 11.42 11.18 10.56
C TYR A 124 10.88 9.75 10.43
N PRO A 125 10.07 9.27 11.39
CA PRO A 125 9.38 8.00 11.20
C PRO A 125 8.52 8.06 9.93
N MET A 126 8.78 7.12 9.00
CA MET A 126 8.04 6.97 7.75
C MET A 126 7.34 5.63 7.73
N ILE A 127 6.02 5.62 7.64
CA ILE A 127 5.22 4.40 7.45
C ILE A 127 4.75 4.34 6.01
N SER A 128 4.93 3.19 5.37
CA SER A 128 4.41 2.90 4.03
C SER A 128 3.46 1.70 4.05
N GLY A 129 2.37 1.77 3.28
CA GLY A 129 1.47 0.65 3.03
C GLY A 129 1.57 0.10 1.60
N SER A 130 2.68 0.39 0.90
CA SER A 130 2.78 0.11 -0.54
C SER A 130 4.20 -0.20 -1.01
N ALA A 131 5.11 -0.52 -0.09
CA ALA A 131 6.50 -0.82 -0.41
C ALA A 131 7.02 -1.92 0.53
N SER A 132 7.36 -3.07 -0.03
CA SER A 132 7.63 -4.30 0.70
C SER A 132 8.90 -5.03 0.26
N SER A 133 9.68 -4.48 -0.69
CA SER A 133 10.96 -5.08 -1.09
C SER A 133 11.82 -5.37 0.14
N ASN A 134 12.36 -6.60 0.25
CA ASN A 134 13.26 -6.99 1.35
C ASN A 134 14.43 -6.02 1.52
N LYS A 135 14.87 -5.38 0.43
CA LYS A 135 15.95 -4.38 0.45
C LYS A 135 15.64 -3.16 1.32
N LEU A 136 14.39 -2.84 1.54
CA LEU A 136 13.96 -1.76 2.45
C LEU A 136 14.35 -2.06 3.90
N PHE A 137 14.34 -3.31 4.29
CA PHE A 137 14.53 -3.79 5.65
C PHE A 137 15.96 -4.26 5.95
N GLU A 138 16.80 -4.43 4.93
CA GLU A 138 18.19 -4.90 5.06
C GLU A 138 19.20 -3.78 5.36
N ARG A 139 18.74 -2.51 5.42
CA ARG A 139 19.63 -1.32 5.56
C ARG A 139 19.97 -0.96 7.00
N GLY A 140 19.35 -1.61 8.00
CA GLY A 140 19.50 -1.26 9.41
C GLY A 140 18.88 0.09 9.79
N PHE A 141 17.94 0.59 9.00
CA PHE A 141 17.21 1.83 9.27
C PHE A 141 16.25 1.63 10.44
N LYS A 142 16.10 2.67 11.27
CA LYS A 142 15.23 2.67 12.45
C LYS A 142 13.93 3.42 12.24
N TYR A 143 13.91 4.34 11.28
CA TYR A 143 12.80 5.26 11.04
C TYR A 143 11.91 4.85 9.85
N TYR A 144 12.15 3.69 9.25
CA TYR A 144 11.29 3.15 8.19
C TYR A 144 10.45 2.00 8.71
N PHE A 145 9.15 2.03 8.38
CA PHE A 145 8.16 1.03 8.75
C PHE A 145 7.28 0.70 7.56
N SER A 146 6.87 -0.56 7.43
CA SER A 146 5.89 -0.99 6.44
C SER A 146 4.78 -1.80 7.08
N THR A 147 3.53 -1.45 6.78
CA THR A 147 2.37 -2.26 7.17
C THR A 147 2.25 -3.54 6.34
N LEU A 148 2.94 -3.61 5.21
CA LEU A 148 3.09 -4.84 4.42
C LEU A 148 4.17 -5.76 5.01
N GLY A 149 4.08 -7.05 4.73
CA GLY A 149 5.15 -8.02 4.94
C GLY A 149 6.33 -7.81 3.98
N LYS A 150 7.24 -8.78 3.90
CA LYS A 150 8.34 -8.75 2.92
C LYS A 150 7.88 -9.32 1.59
N ALA A 151 8.29 -8.72 0.48
CA ALA A 151 7.88 -9.11 -0.87
C ALA A 151 8.04 -10.62 -1.17
N THR A 152 9.09 -11.25 -0.62
CA THR A 152 9.29 -12.69 -0.76
C THR A 152 8.21 -13.52 -0.05
N GLU A 153 7.54 -12.98 0.97
CA GLU A 153 6.50 -13.66 1.73
C GLU A 153 5.09 -13.31 1.23
N GLU A 154 4.86 -12.13 0.68
CA GLU A 154 3.56 -11.70 0.13
C GLU A 154 3.01 -12.68 -0.91
N VAL A 155 3.89 -13.22 -1.76
CA VAL A 155 3.51 -14.12 -2.85
C VAL A 155 3.25 -15.56 -2.41
N ARG A 156 3.50 -15.89 -1.15
CA ARG A 156 3.40 -17.23 -0.61
C ARG A 156 2.01 -17.85 -0.82
N GLY A 157 0.94 -17.08 -0.61
CA GLY A 157 -0.42 -17.57 -0.81
C GLY A 157 -0.69 -18.06 -2.23
N CYS A 158 -0.13 -17.39 -3.24
CA CYS A 158 -0.24 -17.78 -4.65
C CYS A 158 0.48 -19.10 -4.98
N VAL A 159 1.43 -19.52 -4.16
CA VAL A 159 2.12 -20.82 -4.32
C VAL A 159 1.45 -21.87 -3.46
N ASP A 160 1.16 -21.56 -2.20
CA ASP A 160 0.59 -22.52 -1.24
C ASP A 160 -0.82 -23.00 -1.66
N ILE A 161 -1.56 -22.22 -2.45
CA ILE A 161 -2.82 -22.63 -3.07
C ILE A 161 -2.67 -23.95 -3.87
N ALA A 162 -1.49 -24.26 -4.39
CA ALA A 162 -1.21 -25.51 -5.09
C ALA A 162 -1.48 -26.77 -4.24
N GLN A 163 -1.50 -26.63 -2.90
CA GLN A 163 -1.80 -27.74 -1.97
C GLN A 163 -3.25 -28.21 -2.04
N ILE A 164 -4.15 -27.34 -2.50
CA ILE A 164 -5.60 -27.63 -2.59
C ILE A 164 -6.09 -27.80 -4.04
N LEU A 165 -5.22 -27.64 -5.04
CA LEU A 165 -5.57 -27.79 -6.45
C LEU A 165 -5.53 -29.25 -6.91
N SER A 166 -6.47 -29.63 -7.78
CA SER A 166 -6.54 -30.96 -8.41
C SER A 166 -6.80 -30.87 -9.91
N PRO A 167 -5.94 -31.43 -10.78
CA PRO A 167 -4.71 -32.16 -10.44
C PRO A 167 -3.64 -31.24 -9.85
N LYS A 168 -2.84 -31.74 -8.90
CA LYS A 168 -1.77 -30.96 -8.27
C LYS A 168 -0.74 -30.49 -9.33
N PRO A 169 -0.44 -29.18 -9.42
CA PRO A 169 0.55 -28.68 -10.37
C PRO A 169 1.96 -29.16 -9.98
N LYS A 170 2.81 -29.45 -10.97
CA LYS A 170 4.16 -29.99 -10.81
C LYS A 170 5.25 -29.06 -11.33
N THR A 171 4.91 -28.22 -12.31
CA THR A 171 5.89 -27.37 -13.00
C THR A 171 5.44 -25.92 -13.00
N GLY A 172 6.40 -24.99 -12.96
CA GLY A 172 6.15 -23.57 -13.03
C GLY A 172 7.18 -22.85 -13.89
N VAL A 173 6.80 -21.69 -14.37
CA VAL A 173 7.72 -20.68 -14.91
C VAL A 173 7.52 -19.39 -14.13
N ILE A 174 8.62 -18.72 -13.85
CA ILE A 174 8.61 -17.42 -13.17
C ILE A 174 9.16 -16.38 -14.13
N VAL A 175 8.39 -15.32 -14.35
CA VAL A 175 8.86 -14.09 -15.03
C VAL A 175 8.55 -12.89 -14.17
N GLY A 176 9.33 -11.80 -14.30
CA GLY A 176 9.06 -10.58 -13.51
C GLY A 176 9.78 -9.37 -14.06
N SER A 177 9.26 -8.17 -13.80
CA SER A 177 10.01 -6.96 -14.11
C SER A 177 11.16 -6.77 -13.13
N ASP A 178 12.32 -6.33 -13.66
CA ASP A 178 13.56 -6.15 -12.88
C ASP A 178 13.57 -4.79 -12.16
N ILE A 179 12.77 -4.70 -11.10
CA ILE A 179 12.74 -3.59 -10.14
C ILE A 179 12.58 -4.14 -8.71
N LEU A 180 12.83 -3.34 -7.69
CA LEU A 180 13.02 -3.81 -6.31
C LEU A 180 11.92 -4.72 -5.76
N PHE A 181 10.65 -4.42 -6.00
CA PHE A 181 9.54 -5.26 -5.51
C PHE A 181 9.41 -6.55 -6.31
N THR A 182 9.29 -6.43 -7.62
CA THR A 182 8.90 -7.53 -8.51
C THR A 182 9.99 -8.59 -8.67
N SER A 183 11.26 -8.20 -8.63
CA SER A 183 12.38 -9.14 -8.62
C SER A 183 12.39 -9.98 -7.35
N LEU A 184 12.13 -9.39 -6.18
CA LEU A 184 12.06 -10.14 -4.91
C LEU A 184 10.77 -10.94 -4.77
N ALA A 185 9.66 -10.49 -5.32
CA ALA A 185 8.45 -11.30 -5.45
C ALA A 185 8.72 -12.55 -6.31
N ALA A 186 9.48 -12.40 -7.42
CA ALA A 186 9.89 -13.53 -8.26
C ALA A 186 10.79 -14.53 -7.49
N GLU A 187 11.74 -14.06 -6.68
CA GLU A 187 12.54 -14.91 -5.79
C GLU A 187 11.66 -15.56 -4.71
N GLY A 188 10.65 -14.88 -4.20
CA GLY A 188 9.65 -15.44 -3.29
C GLY A 188 8.89 -16.60 -3.93
N TYR A 189 8.40 -16.44 -5.15
CA TYR A 189 7.79 -17.53 -5.91
C TYR A 189 8.72 -18.75 -6.04
N LYS A 190 9.98 -18.54 -6.39
CA LYS A 190 10.99 -19.60 -6.50
C LYS A 190 11.19 -20.33 -5.18
N LYS A 191 11.36 -19.59 -4.08
CA LYS A 191 11.52 -20.13 -2.73
C LYS A 191 10.33 -21.03 -2.34
N HIS A 192 9.11 -20.49 -2.49
CA HIS A 192 7.89 -21.20 -2.07
C HIS A 192 7.52 -22.34 -3.05
N ALA A 193 7.82 -22.21 -4.34
CA ALA A 193 7.67 -23.31 -5.32
C ALA A 193 8.48 -24.53 -4.92
N ALA A 194 9.74 -24.34 -4.53
CA ALA A 194 10.59 -25.43 -4.05
C ALA A 194 10.00 -26.13 -2.81
N GLN A 195 9.43 -25.36 -1.87
CA GLN A 195 8.78 -25.89 -0.67
C GLN A 195 7.50 -26.69 -0.98
N ASN A 196 6.82 -26.39 -2.09
CA ASN A 196 5.60 -27.04 -2.53
C ASN A 196 5.84 -28.18 -3.56
N GLY A 197 7.11 -28.46 -3.89
CA GLY A 197 7.48 -29.50 -4.86
C GLY A 197 7.13 -29.13 -6.30
N ILE A 198 7.12 -27.85 -6.64
CA ILE A 198 6.91 -27.31 -7.98
C ILE A 198 8.27 -27.04 -8.61
N GLU A 199 8.60 -27.75 -9.69
CA GLU A 199 9.82 -27.55 -10.46
C GLU A 199 9.73 -26.27 -11.30
N ILE A 200 10.71 -25.37 -11.18
CA ILE A 200 10.77 -24.14 -11.98
C ILE A 200 11.59 -24.39 -13.24
N LEU A 201 10.90 -24.44 -14.38
CA LEU A 201 11.45 -24.70 -15.71
C LEU A 201 12.18 -23.49 -16.33
N LEU A 202 11.83 -22.29 -15.90
CA LEU A 202 12.44 -21.04 -16.35
C LEU A 202 12.24 -19.97 -15.26
N PHE A 203 13.29 -19.18 -15.01
CA PHE A 203 13.26 -17.96 -14.21
C PHE A 203 13.89 -16.85 -15.04
N GLU A 204 13.11 -15.80 -15.39
CA GLU A 204 13.58 -14.69 -16.23
C GLU A 204 13.06 -13.35 -15.71
N LEU A 205 13.98 -12.42 -15.45
CA LEU A 205 13.63 -11.04 -15.16
C LEU A 205 13.80 -10.20 -16.44
N PHE A 206 12.89 -9.26 -16.66
CA PHE A 206 12.89 -8.39 -17.82
C PHE A 206 12.82 -6.90 -17.42
N PRO A 207 13.38 -5.99 -18.23
CA PRO A 207 13.29 -4.57 -17.94
C PRO A 207 11.85 -4.09 -17.86
N ILE A 208 11.52 -3.22 -16.89
CA ILE A 208 10.16 -2.63 -16.74
C ILE A 208 9.70 -1.92 -18.03
N THR A 209 10.63 -1.53 -18.88
CA THR A 209 10.39 -0.89 -20.18
C THR A 209 10.10 -1.87 -21.31
N LEU A 210 10.04 -3.20 -21.04
CA LEU A 210 9.74 -4.22 -22.06
C LEU A 210 8.45 -3.86 -22.82
N GLN A 211 8.52 -3.94 -24.16
CA GLN A 211 7.36 -3.70 -25.03
C GLN A 211 6.83 -5.00 -25.66
N ASP A 212 7.71 -5.91 -26.04
CA ASP A 212 7.34 -7.17 -26.68
C ASP A 212 7.14 -8.31 -25.67
N TYR A 213 5.92 -8.35 -25.11
CA TYR A 213 5.51 -9.44 -24.21
C TYR A 213 5.25 -10.75 -24.94
N ASN A 214 4.89 -10.70 -26.23
CA ASN A 214 4.59 -11.90 -27.01
C ASN A 214 5.84 -12.77 -27.18
N SER A 215 6.98 -12.20 -27.57
CA SER A 215 8.23 -12.95 -27.71
C SER A 215 8.69 -13.58 -26.38
N MET A 216 8.56 -12.86 -25.27
CA MET A 216 8.87 -13.38 -23.93
C MET A 216 7.93 -14.56 -23.59
N LEU A 217 6.62 -14.41 -23.79
CA LEU A 217 5.64 -15.43 -23.44
C LEU A 217 5.64 -16.64 -24.40
N ILE A 218 6.11 -16.52 -25.64
CA ILE A 218 6.34 -17.67 -26.53
C ILE A 218 7.40 -18.59 -25.93
N LYS A 219 8.50 -18.06 -25.38
CA LYS A 219 9.51 -18.87 -24.66
C LYS A 219 8.89 -19.61 -23.46
N VAL A 220 8.02 -18.92 -22.70
CA VAL A 220 7.29 -19.52 -21.58
C VAL A 220 6.36 -20.64 -22.05
N LYS A 221 5.56 -20.38 -23.10
CA LYS A 221 4.63 -21.35 -23.69
C LYS A 221 5.34 -22.62 -24.15
N GLN A 222 6.55 -22.51 -24.73
CA GLN A 222 7.37 -23.67 -25.16
C GLN A 222 7.80 -24.57 -23.99
N LYS A 223 7.90 -24.04 -22.75
CA LYS A 223 8.17 -24.84 -21.55
C LYS A 223 6.96 -25.63 -21.08
N ASN A 224 5.76 -25.31 -21.56
CA ASN A 224 4.49 -25.94 -21.18
C ASN A 224 4.30 -26.08 -19.66
N PRO A 225 4.43 -24.99 -18.86
CA PRO A 225 4.29 -25.05 -17.42
C PRO A 225 2.85 -25.26 -16.96
N ASP A 226 2.68 -25.92 -15.81
CA ASP A 226 1.37 -25.94 -15.13
C ASP A 226 0.98 -24.54 -14.61
N ILE A 227 1.97 -23.78 -14.10
CA ILE A 227 1.74 -22.45 -13.53
C ILE A 227 2.68 -21.43 -14.17
N LEU A 228 2.13 -20.25 -14.49
CA LEU A 228 2.91 -19.06 -14.75
C LEU A 228 2.83 -18.11 -13.54
N PHE A 229 3.95 -17.87 -12.88
CA PHE A 229 4.11 -16.87 -11.83
C PHE A 229 4.70 -15.58 -12.41
N VAL A 230 4.11 -14.44 -12.07
CA VAL A 230 4.50 -13.14 -12.63
C VAL A 230 4.78 -12.14 -11.52
N GLY A 231 6.04 -11.70 -11.41
CA GLY A 231 6.44 -10.55 -10.59
C GLY A 231 6.03 -9.25 -11.31
N SER A 232 4.97 -8.58 -10.83
CA SER A 232 4.32 -7.51 -11.59
C SER A 232 3.78 -6.37 -10.75
N HIS A 233 3.59 -5.23 -11.42
CA HIS A 233 2.63 -4.18 -11.09
C HIS A 233 1.49 -4.17 -12.10
N LEU A 234 0.48 -3.31 -11.91
CA LEU A 234 -0.75 -3.28 -12.70
C LEU A 234 -0.52 -3.32 -14.22
N MET A 235 0.33 -2.45 -14.75
CA MET A 235 0.56 -2.37 -16.20
C MET A 235 1.23 -3.62 -16.77
N VAL A 236 2.17 -4.21 -16.02
CA VAL A 236 2.83 -5.47 -16.41
C VAL A 236 1.82 -6.61 -16.42
N ALA A 237 0.98 -6.72 -15.37
CA ALA A 237 -0.06 -7.74 -15.29
C ALA A 237 -1.06 -7.65 -16.46
N MET A 238 -1.52 -6.43 -16.78
CA MET A 238 -2.45 -6.19 -17.90
C MET A 238 -1.83 -6.57 -19.26
N LYS A 239 -0.57 -6.17 -19.52
CA LYS A 239 0.14 -6.51 -20.76
C LYS A 239 0.37 -8.01 -20.86
N THR A 240 0.71 -8.68 -19.76
CA THR A 240 0.91 -10.13 -19.71
C THR A 240 -0.38 -10.87 -20.11
N ILE A 241 -1.54 -10.53 -19.54
CA ILE A 241 -2.82 -11.17 -19.90
C ILE A 241 -3.18 -10.96 -21.38
N LYS A 242 -3.01 -9.73 -21.87
CA LYS A 242 -3.27 -9.43 -23.30
C LYS A 242 -2.38 -10.28 -24.21
N ALA A 243 -1.08 -10.31 -23.95
CA ALA A 243 -0.13 -11.09 -24.74
C ALA A 243 -0.39 -12.61 -24.62
N MET A 244 -0.74 -13.14 -23.44
CA MET A 244 -1.16 -14.54 -23.29
C MET A 244 -2.34 -14.88 -24.20
N LYS A 245 -3.35 -13.99 -24.29
CA LYS A 245 -4.51 -14.16 -25.16
C LYS A 245 -4.13 -14.12 -26.64
N GLU A 246 -3.31 -13.14 -27.06
CA GLU A 246 -2.86 -12.96 -28.43
C GLU A 246 -2.11 -14.18 -28.98
N ILE A 247 -1.28 -14.83 -28.15
CA ILE A 247 -0.54 -16.03 -28.57
C ILE A 247 -1.27 -17.35 -28.22
N ASP A 248 -2.52 -17.28 -27.75
CA ASP A 248 -3.32 -18.43 -27.29
C ASP A 248 -2.55 -19.32 -26.30
N PHE A 249 -2.02 -18.71 -25.22
CA PHE A 249 -1.32 -19.38 -24.14
C PHE A 249 -2.21 -19.45 -22.90
N THR A 250 -2.49 -20.68 -22.43
CA THR A 250 -3.34 -20.92 -21.27
C THR A 250 -2.67 -21.99 -20.38
N PRO A 251 -1.83 -21.60 -19.39
CA PRO A 251 -1.37 -22.53 -18.36
C PRO A 251 -2.55 -22.95 -17.46
N LYS A 252 -2.37 -24.00 -16.63
CA LYS A 252 -3.45 -24.37 -15.68
C LYS A 252 -3.75 -23.30 -14.66
N MET A 253 -2.77 -22.44 -14.33
CA MET A 253 -2.93 -21.27 -13.46
C MET A 253 -1.97 -20.15 -13.89
N VAL A 254 -2.40 -18.91 -13.76
CA VAL A 254 -1.53 -17.73 -13.77
C VAL A 254 -1.69 -16.98 -12.46
N ALA A 255 -0.57 -16.61 -11.84
CA ALA A 255 -0.56 -15.91 -10.56
C ALA A 255 0.37 -14.69 -10.59
N PHE A 256 -0.11 -13.58 -10.09
CA PHE A 256 0.56 -12.29 -10.09
C PHE A 256 0.90 -11.84 -8.66
N SER A 257 2.06 -11.20 -8.48
CA SER A 257 2.43 -10.61 -7.19
C SER A 257 1.58 -9.40 -6.83
N TYR A 258 1.26 -8.56 -7.81
CA TYR A 258 0.40 -7.38 -7.67
C TYR A 258 -0.19 -6.98 -9.04
N GLY A 259 -1.28 -6.22 -9.01
CA GLY A 259 -1.95 -5.65 -10.18
C GLY A 259 -3.37 -6.14 -10.36
N PRO A 260 -3.67 -7.47 -10.35
CA PRO A 260 -5.05 -7.93 -10.49
C PRO A 260 -6.00 -7.52 -9.35
N THR A 261 -5.47 -7.17 -8.19
CA THR A 261 -6.23 -6.64 -7.06
C THR A 261 -6.71 -5.20 -7.28
N VAL A 262 -6.06 -4.47 -8.18
CA VAL A 262 -6.45 -3.10 -8.54
C VAL A 262 -7.72 -3.11 -9.38
N PRO A 263 -8.76 -2.32 -9.05
CA PRO A 263 -10.03 -2.31 -9.78
C PRO A 263 -9.92 -2.08 -11.29
N ASP A 264 -8.92 -1.31 -11.72
CA ASP A 264 -8.66 -1.04 -13.14
C ASP A 264 -8.30 -2.28 -13.94
N PHE A 265 -7.76 -3.34 -13.32
CA PHE A 265 -7.43 -4.59 -13.98
C PHE A 265 -8.69 -5.27 -14.54
N VAL A 266 -9.66 -5.53 -13.69
CA VAL A 266 -10.95 -6.13 -14.09
C VAL A 266 -11.71 -5.21 -15.04
N LYS A 267 -11.75 -3.90 -14.74
CA LYS A 267 -12.40 -2.90 -15.57
C LYS A 267 -11.86 -2.87 -17.00
N SER A 268 -10.54 -3.04 -17.16
CA SER A 268 -9.87 -2.94 -18.47
C SER A 268 -9.87 -4.26 -19.26
N LEU A 269 -9.84 -5.40 -18.58
CA LEU A 269 -9.72 -6.71 -19.21
C LEU A 269 -11.05 -7.46 -19.32
N GLY A 270 -12.06 -7.08 -18.51
CA GLY A 270 -13.35 -7.74 -18.52
C GLY A 270 -13.23 -9.25 -18.30
N LYS A 271 -13.79 -10.06 -19.19
CA LYS A 271 -13.75 -11.53 -19.11
C LYS A 271 -12.34 -12.11 -19.20
N ASP A 272 -11.40 -11.41 -19.81
CA ASP A 272 -10.00 -11.88 -19.90
C ASP A 272 -9.30 -11.90 -18.53
N ALA A 273 -9.84 -11.20 -17.54
CA ALA A 273 -9.35 -11.22 -16.16
C ALA A 273 -9.78 -12.49 -15.39
N GLU A 274 -10.78 -13.24 -15.86
CA GLU A 274 -11.28 -14.42 -15.16
C GLU A 274 -10.18 -15.48 -14.96
N TYR A 275 -10.26 -16.24 -13.86
CA TYR A 275 -9.29 -17.25 -13.42
C TYR A 275 -7.94 -16.71 -12.92
N VAL A 276 -7.65 -15.42 -13.10
CA VAL A 276 -6.38 -14.83 -12.66
C VAL A 276 -6.28 -14.86 -11.15
N VAL A 277 -5.16 -15.40 -10.64
CA VAL A 277 -4.82 -15.42 -9.21
C VAL A 277 -3.88 -14.26 -8.91
N ALA A 278 -4.03 -13.65 -7.75
CA ALA A 278 -3.10 -12.63 -7.27
C ALA A 278 -2.80 -12.78 -5.77
N ALA A 279 -1.59 -12.38 -5.38
CA ALA A 279 -1.27 -12.20 -3.99
C ALA A 279 -2.05 -11.01 -3.41
N SER A 280 -2.43 -11.15 -2.16
CA SER A 280 -3.04 -10.07 -1.37
C SER A 280 -2.63 -10.25 0.09
N GLU A 281 -2.63 -9.15 0.83
CA GLU A 281 -2.40 -9.17 2.28
C GLU A 281 -3.67 -8.81 3.06
N TRP A 282 -4.76 -8.55 2.35
CA TRP A 282 -6.03 -8.20 2.98
C TRP A 282 -7.22 -8.58 2.08
N ALA A 283 -8.34 -8.88 2.74
CA ALA A 283 -9.64 -9.06 2.10
C ALA A 283 -10.75 -8.58 3.06
N PRO A 284 -11.88 -8.06 2.53
CA PRO A 284 -12.93 -7.46 3.36
C PRO A 284 -13.70 -8.46 4.23
N ASN A 285 -13.59 -9.76 3.94
CA ASN A 285 -14.22 -10.84 4.70
C ASN A 285 -13.37 -11.34 5.88
N LEU A 286 -12.15 -10.83 6.05
CA LEU A 286 -11.30 -11.21 7.19
C LEU A 286 -11.88 -10.64 8.51
N PRO A 287 -11.73 -11.35 9.63
CA PRO A 287 -12.38 -11.00 10.91
C PRO A 287 -11.64 -9.87 11.66
N TYR A 288 -11.05 -8.94 10.91
CA TYR A 288 -10.27 -7.85 11.47
C TYR A 288 -11.13 -6.62 11.77
N ARG A 289 -10.76 -5.90 12.82
CA ARG A 289 -11.50 -4.70 13.26
C ARG A 289 -10.67 -3.79 14.15
N ASP A 290 -11.03 -2.51 14.16
CA ASP A 290 -10.55 -1.52 15.12
C ASP A 290 -11.66 -0.52 15.50
N PRO A 291 -11.45 0.31 16.53
CA PRO A 291 -12.45 1.28 16.97
C PRO A 291 -12.60 2.50 16.03
N PHE A 292 -11.67 2.73 15.12
CA PHE A 292 -11.66 3.92 14.26
C PHE A 292 -12.37 3.67 12.93
N PHE A 293 -12.00 2.60 12.21
CA PHE A 293 -12.56 2.22 10.91
C PHE A 293 -13.70 1.18 11.01
N GLY A 294 -13.82 0.49 12.16
CA GLY A 294 -14.74 -0.62 12.35
C GLY A 294 -14.15 -1.94 11.85
N THR A 295 -14.97 -2.81 11.25
CA THR A 295 -14.54 -4.08 10.66
C THR A 295 -13.91 -3.87 9.27
N ALA A 296 -13.15 -4.86 8.77
CA ALA A 296 -12.64 -4.88 7.40
C ALA A 296 -13.76 -4.64 6.36
N LYS A 297 -14.92 -5.27 6.58
CA LYS A 297 -16.12 -5.07 5.74
C LYS A 297 -16.63 -3.62 5.81
N GLN A 298 -16.70 -3.02 6.99
CA GLN A 298 -17.14 -1.62 7.15
C GLN A 298 -16.19 -0.64 6.48
N PHE A 299 -14.87 -0.86 6.61
CA PHE A 299 -13.88 -0.08 5.88
C PHE A 299 -14.13 -0.16 4.37
N ASN A 300 -14.27 -1.36 3.83
CA ASN A 300 -14.54 -1.61 2.41
C ASN A 300 -15.79 -0.89 1.90
N GLU A 301 -16.90 -0.98 2.65
CA GLU A 301 -18.17 -0.33 2.31
C GLU A 301 -18.11 1.21 2.41
N ASN A 302 -17.46 1.75 3.45
CA ASN A 302 -17.31 3.19 3.63
C ASN A 302 -16.37 3.79 2.57
N TYR A 303 -15.33 3.06 2.18
CA TYR A 303 -14.46 3.44 1.09
C TYR A 303 -15.22 3.50 -0.23
N PHE A 304 -16.03 2.48 -0.53
CA PHE A 304 -16.90 2.46 -1.72
C PHE A 304 -17.89 3.63 -1.74
N LYS A 305 -18.51 3.97 -0.62
CA LYS A 305 -19.42 5.13 -0.52
C LYS A 305 -18.73 6.43 -0.92
N LYS A 306 -17.45 6.58 -0.59
CA LYS A 306 -16.71 7.81 -0.89
C LYS A 306 -16.19 7.85 -2.32
N TYR A 307 -15.63 6.75 -2.82
CA TYR A 307 -14.89 6.75 -4.09
C TYR A 307 -15.62 6.04 -5.25
N GLY A 308 -16.76 5.38 -5.00
CA GLY A 308 -17.51 4.63 -6.01
C GLY A 308 -16.80 3.35 -6.49
N ARG A 309 -15.75 2.93 -5.78
CA ARG A 309 -14.96 1.71 -6.03
C ARG A 309 -14.52 1.09 -4.72
N TYR A 310 -14.27 -0.21 -4.73
CA TYR A 310 -13.71 -0.91 -3.59
C TYR A 310 -12.19 -0.64 -3.49
N PRO A 311 -11.63 -0.63 -2.26
CA PRO A 311 -10.20 -0.44 -2.07
C PRO A 311 -9.41 -1.70 -2.47
N ASP A 312 -8.19 -1.48 -2.91
CA ASP A 312 -7.13 -2.48 -2.98
C ASP A 312 -6.51 -2.72 -1.60
N TYR A 313 -5.77 -3.83 -1.42
CA TYR A 313 -5.10 -4.10 -0.15
C TYR A 313 -4.01 -3.06 0.19
N VAL A 314 -3.38 -2.46 -0.81
CA VAL A 314 -2.40 -1.36 -0.63
C VAL A 314 -3.08 -0.12 -0.04
N GLU A 315 -4.31 0.16 -0.43
CA GLU A 315 -5.10 1.26 0.18
C GLU A 315 -5.46 0.94 1.62
N ALA A 316 -5.87 -0.31 1.88
CA ALA A 316 -6.16 -0.75 3.24
C ALA A 316 -4.90 -0.68 4.14
N ALA A 317 -3.76 -1.15 3.65
CA ALA A 317 -2.46 -1.10 4.33
C ALA A 317 -2.01 0.35 4.59
N SER A 318 -2.15 1.24 3.60
CA SER A 318 -1.79 2.66 3.74
C SER A 318 -2.65 3.36 4.79
N ALA A 319 -3.96 3.16 4.76
CA ALA A 319 -4.87 3.70 5.78
C ALA A 319 -4.57 3.16 7.18
N ALA A 320 -4.25 1.86 7.30
CA ALA A 320 -3.85 1.24 8.56
C ALA A 320 -2.51 1.79 9.09
N GLY A 321 -1.55 2.08 8.21
CA GLY A 321 -0.27 2.71 8.58
C GLY A 321 -0.46 4.13 9.11
N ALA A 322 -1.29 4.94 8.46
CA ALA A 322 -1.63 6.28 8.94
C ALA A 322 -2.35 6.22 10.30
N TYR A 323 -3.24 5.25 10.49
CA TYR A 323 -3.92 5.02 11.77
C TYR A 323 -2.94 4.54 12.86
N ALA A 324 -1.98 3.67 12.54
CA ALA A 324 -0.95 3.24 13.47
C ALA A 324 -0.10 4.43 13.98
N MET A 325 0.27 5.34 13.07
CA MET A 325 0.94 6.59 13.44
C MET A 325 0.08 7.47 14.34
N GLN A 326 -1.22 7.62 14.03
CA GLN A 326 -2.18 8.36 14.85
C GLN A 326 -2.24 7.80 16.28
N VAL A 327 -2.42 6.51 16.44
CA VAL A 327 -2.51 5.85 17.76
C VAL A 327 -1.24 6.06 18.59
N ALA A 328 -0.06 5.98 17.94
CA ALA A 328 1.22 6.24 18.62
C ALA A 328 1.34 7.70 19.06
N ILE A 329 0.92 8.67 18.27
CA ILE A 329 0.87 10.10 18.61
C ILE A 329 -0.06 10.34 19.81
N GLU A 330 -1.28 9.81 19.77
CA GLU A 330 -2.27 9.93 20.85
C GLU A 330 -1.74 9.36 22.16
N LYS A 331 -1.16 8.14 22.12
CA LYS A 331 -0.58 7.45 23.28
C LYS A 331 0.58 8.23 23.91
N LEU A 332 1.47 8.79 23.11
CA LEU A 332 2.63 9.56 23.58
C LEU A 332 2.27 10.99 23.99
N GLY A 333 1.09 11.47 23.65
CA GLY A 333 0.69 12.84 23.92
C GLY A 333 1.48 13.88 23.12
N ILE A 334 1.90 13.54 21.88
CA ILE A 334 2.66 14.42 20.98
C ILE A 334 1.72 15.44 20.34
N THR A 335 2.13 16.70 20.34
CA THR A 335 1.36 17.82 19.76
C THR A 335 2.15 18.53 18.68
N PRO A 336 1.48 19.12 17.65
CA PRO A 336 2.18 19.90 16.64
C PRO A 336 2.67 21.26 17.21
N PRO A 337 3.82 21.80 16.74
CA PRO A 337 4.74 21.19 15.77
C PRO A 337 5.61 20.09 16.41
N VAL A 338 5.75 18.97 15.66
CA VAL A 338 6.50 17.80 16.16
C VAL A 338 8.01 18.03 16.05
N LYS A 339 8.70 17.92 17.17
CA LYS A 339 10.16 18.14 17.26
C LYS A 339 10.93 16.82 17.21
N GLU A 340 12.25 16.89 16.95
CA GLU A 340 13.09 15.70 16.86
C GLU A 340 12.99 14.77 18.08
N PRO A 341 13.03 15.25 19.36
CA PRO A 341 12.86 14.34 20.50
C PRO A 341 11.54 13.57 20.50
N ASP A 342 10.45 14.18 20.00
CA ASP A 342 9.16 13.52 19.92
C ASP A 342 9.12 12.53 18.76
N ARG A 343 9.81 12.81 17.64
CA ARG A 343 9.98 11.85 16.54
C ARG A 343 10.78 10.61 16.95
N VAL A 344 11.79 10.78 17.81
CA VAL A 344 12.53 9.65 18.40
C VAL A 344 11.61 8.77 19.23
N LYS A 345 10.82 9.37 20.14
CA LYS A 345 9.82 8.63 20.94
C LYS A 345 8.78 7.93 20.05
N LEU A 346 8.34 8.61 19.00
CA LEU A 346 7.38 8.04 18.04
C LEU A 346 7.97 6.81 17.33
N MET A 347 9.21 6.89 16.87
CA MET A 347 9.93 5.75 16.28
C MET A 347 10.01 4.58 17.26
N GLU A 348 10.40 4.83 18.52
CA GLU A 348 10.47 3.80 19.56
C GLU A 348 9.11 3.18 19.89
N GLU A 349 8.04 3.98 19.87
CA GLU A 349 6.69 3.48 20.12
C GLU A 349 6.21 2.62 18.96
N LEU A 350 6.48 3.00 17.71
CA LEU A 350 6.12 2.20 16.54
C LEU A 350 6.79 0.83 16.58
N HIS A 351 8.07 0.72 16.98
CA HIS A 351 8.76 -0.58 17.18
C HIS A 351 8.16 -1.44 18.30
N ARG A 352 7.44 -0.84 19.26
CA ARG A 352 6.78 -1.54 20.37
C ARG A 352 5.30 -1.82 20.12
N GLN A 353 4.76 -1.24 19.05
CA GLN A 353 3.33 -1.29 18.77
C GLN A 353 2.89 -2.71 18.39
N ASP A 354 1.80 -3.17 19.01
CA ASP A 354 1.07 -4.37 18.66
C ASP A 354 -0.39 -3.95 18.58
N LEU A 355 -0.81 -3.51 17.37
CA LEU A 355 -2.07 -2.82 17.16
C LEU A 355 -3.01 -3.66 16.29
N ALA A 356 -4.13 -4.09 16.86
CA ALA A 356 -5.22 -4.67 16.09
C ALA A 356 -5.90 -3.58 15.24
N THR A 357 -6.01 -3.80 13.94
CA THR A 357 -6.65 -2.91 12.98
C THR A 357 -7.64 -3.66 12.10
N PHE A 358 -8.45 -2.94 11.35
CA PHE A 358 -9.32 -3.53 10.32
C PHE A 358 -8.52 -4.24 9.20
N TYR A 359 -7.25 -3.90 9.05
CA TYR A 359 -6.32 -4.50 8.08
C TYR A 359 -5.71 -5.81 8.61
N GLY A 360 -5.60 -5.95 9.90
CA GLY A 360 -4.95 -7.03 10.62
C GLY A 360 -4.16 -6.46 11.79
N VAL A 361 -3.28 -7.25 12.36
CA VAL A 361 -2.37 -6.76 13.40
C VAL A 361 -1.24 -5.99 12.72
N VAL A 362 -0.98 -4.76 13.15
CA VAL A 362 0.19 -3.97 12.78
C VAL A 362 1.21 -4.10 13.89
N LYS A 363 2.25 -4.86 13.64
CA LYS A 363 3.35 -5.13 14.56
C LYS A 363 4.67 -5.12 13.80
N PHE A 364 5.43 -4.08 14.02
CA PHE A 364 6.69 -3.89 13.33
C PHE A 364 7.82 -4.67 14.01
N GLY A 365 8.54 -5.48 13.23
CA GLY A 365 9.76 -6.14 13.66
C GLY A 365 10.92 -5.16 13.88
N PRO A 366 12.06 -5.67 14.37
CA PRO A 366 13.26 -4.83 14.59
C PRO A 366 13.75 -4.11 13.33
N ASP A 367 13.44 -4.63 12.15
CA ASP A 367 13.78 -4.08 10.85
C ASP A 367 12.68 -3.17 10.25
N GLY A 368 11.55 -3.01 10.96
CA GLY A 368 10.43 -2.18 10.54
C GLY A 368 9.41 -2.85 9.59
N ALA A 369 9.61 -4.12 9.23
CA ALA A 369 8.61 -4.90 8.48
C ALA A 369 7.45 -5.32 9.39
N ASN A 370 6.24 -5.44 8.87
CA ASN A 370 5.15 -6.07 9.62
C ASN A 370 5.33 -7.59 9.64
N GLU A 371 5.32 -8.18 10.85
CA GLU A 371 5.61 -9.60 11.08
C GLU A 371 4.39 -10.52 11.02
N THR A 372 3.18 -9.98 10.91
CA THR A 372 1.95 -10.72 11.28
C THR A 372 1.02 -11.04 10.13
N HIS A 373 1.42 -10.83 8.87
CA HIS A 373 0.53 -11.04 7.73
C HIS A 373 0.39 -12.50 7.32
N PRO A 374 -0.85 -13.04 7.31
CA PRO A 374 -1.12 -14.32 6.69
C PRO A 374 -1.04 -14.19 5.17
N PRO A 375 -0.51 -15.20 4.45
CA PRO A 375 -0.54 -15.22 3.00
C PRO A 375 -1.98 -15.38 2.51
N VAL A 376 -2.45 -14.43 1.71
CA VAL A 376 -3.77 -14.48 1.06
C VAL A 376 -3.57 -14.62 -0.44
N ALA A 377 -4.35 -15.51 -1.08
CA ALA A 377 -4.51 -15.51 -2.52
C ALA A 377 -5.96 -15.22 -2.87
N VAL A 378 -6.14 -14.25 -3.77
CA VAL A 378 -7.44 -13.91 -4.35
C VAL A 378 -7.49 -14.37 -5.79
N GLN A 379 -8.69 -14.65 -6.30
CA GLN A 379 -8.91 -15.00 -7.70
C GLN A 379 -10.05 -14.14 -8.27
N ILE A 380 -9.93 -13.76 -9.53
CA ILE A 380 -11.03 -13.10 -10.22
C ILE A 380 -12.02 -14.15 -10.69
N GLN A 381 -13.25 -14.08 -10.14
CA GLN A 381 -14.37 -14.95 -10.44
C GLN A 381 -15.63 -14.11 -10.66
N ASN A 382 -16.30 -14.24 -11.81
CA ASN A 382 -17.47 -13.44 -12.18
C ASN A 382 -17.22 -11.92 -12.09
N GLY A 383 -16.05 -11.48 -12.53
CA GLY A 383 -15.64 -10.07 -12.51
C GLY A 383 -15.37 -9.49 -11.11
N LYS A 384 -15.22 -10.33 -10.08
CA LYS A 384 -14.95 -9.93 -8.69
C LYS A 384 -13.71 -10.60 -8.14
N LEU A 385 -13.00 -9.91 -7.29
CA LEU A 385 -11.97 -10.52 -6.45
C LEU A 385 -12.63 -11.35 -5.35
N VAL A 386 -12.23 -12.62 -5.30
CA VAL A 386 -12.73 -13.61 -4.33
C VAL A 386 -11.54 -14.19 -3.59
N ASN A 387 -11.57 -14.20 -2.27
CA ASN A 387 -10.55 -14.87 -1.48
C ASN A 387 -10.67 -16.39 -1.65
N VAL A 388 -9.63 -17.04 -2.14
CA VAL A 388 -9.59 -18.49 -2.41
C VAL A 388 -8.56 -19.25 -1.55
N PHE A 389 -7.69 -18.53 -0.84
CA PHE A 389 -6.71 -19.10 0.08
C PHE A 389 -6.30 -18.08 1.16
N PRO A 390 -6.08 -18.47 2.44
CA PRO A 390 -6.11 -19.84 2.99
C PRO A 390 -7.54 -20.39 3.11
N LYS A 391 -7.67 -21.73 3.15
CA LYS A 391 -8.98 -22.42 3.18
C LYS A 391 -9.91 -21.92 4.29
N GLY A 392 -9.38 -21.56 5.47
CA GLY A 392 -10.17 -21.08 6.61
C GLY A 392 -10.78 -19.68 6.41
N ALA A 393 -10.29 -18.90 5.43
CA ALA A 393 -10.77 -17.55 5.10
C ALA A 393 -11.32 -17.47 3.67
N ALA A 394 -11.34 -18.58 2.91
CA ALA A 394 -11.78 -18.60 1.53
C ALA A 394 -13.29 -18.38 1.42
N GLU A 395 -13.69 -17.53 0.47
CA GLU A 395 -15.10 -17.27 0.11
C GLU A 395 -15.61 -18.27 -0.93
N ALA A 396 -14.71 -18.80 -1.75
CA ALA A 396 -15.03 -19.80 -2.76
C ALA A 396 -13.83 -20.72 -3.04
N SER A 397 -14.11 -21.85 -3.68
CA SER A 397 -13.06 -22.71 -4.23
C SER A 397 -12.38 -22.06 -5.42
N PRO A 398 -11.05 -22.30 -5.61
CA PRO A 398 -10.37 -21.82 -6.81
C PRO A 398 -10.97 -22.41 -8.09
N TRP A 399 -11.14 -21.59 -9.09
CA TRP A 399 -11.43 -22.05 -10.46
C TRP A 399 -10.13 -22.56 -11.07
N TYR A 400 -10.04 -23.88 -11.22
CA TYR A 400 -8.84 -24.56 -11.70
C TYR A 400 -9.21 -25.88 -12.38
N PRO A 401 -8.57 -26.29 -13.50
CA PRO A 401 -7.62 -25.47 -14.27
C PRO A 401 -8.30 -24.29 -15.00
N MET A 402 -7.46 -23.31 -15.38
CA MET A 402 -7.87 -22.17 -16.18
C MET A 402 -8.45 -22.63 -17.52
N LYS A 403 -9.63 -22.12 -17.91
CA LYS A 403 -10.24 -22.44 -19.20
C LYS A 403 -9.52 -21.76 -20.36
N PRO A 404 -9.52 -22.38 -21.56
CA PRO A 404 -9.06 -21.74 -22.78
C PRO A 404 -9.76 -20.40 -23.03
N TRP A 405 -9.07 -19.47 -23.68
CA TRP A 405 -9.59 -18.09 -23.94
C TRP A 405 -10.95 -18.06 -24.62
N LYS A 406 -11.23 -19.02 -25.52
CA LYS A 406 -12.50 -19.10 -26.28
C LYS A 406 -13.68 -19.56 -25.43
N GLU A 407 -13.43 -20.08 -24.22
CA GLU A 407 -14.44 -20.66 -23.33
C GLU A 407 -14.77 -19.77 -22.12
N ARG A 408 -14.18 -18.58 -22.06
CA ARG A 408 -14.35 -17.61 -20.96
C ARG A 408 -15.47 -16.60 -21.21
#